data_46f9f1ed1c4673e77680e8eef4258bde
#
_entry.id   46f9f1ed1c4673e77680e8eef4258bde
#
_cell.length_a   1.000
_cell.length_b   1.000
_cell.length_c   1.000
_cell.angle_alpha   90.00
_cell.angle_beta   90.00
_cell.angle_gamma   90.00
#
_symmetry.space_group_name_H-M   'P 1'
#
loop_
_entity.id
_entity.type
_entity.pdbx_description
1 polymer ?
#
loop_
_entity_poly.entity_id
_entity_poly.type
_entity_poly.pdbx_seq_one_letter_code
_entity_poly.pdbx_strand_id
1 'polypeptide(L)'
;PLAQYRALMQTPPKTQGIGFKRDWLVALPVALRKRLWRLAQDKVLSTLPNKADKVWPLESCHYAALEAFTTAANSKLLPLVNNLQVRWQQDILWLEPSHSFQGILKEELPIQTVELSATQIDILHKFSASALKSETAKVESSSTLELLFPLRHMKLTFKAEPISQRPEPLKIWIDPEHFLAELGKNRSLSVRSRLPGDRFFPAGGQGTQKLKKYLLGCQVPQNERDLLPLLCCGPHLIWVVGLKADQTFLAKPGQTKVISIQASPI
;
A
#
# COMPACT_ATOMS: atom_id res chain seq x y z
N PRO A 1 3.26 0.87 11.20
CA PRO A 1 2.29 0.42 10.19
C PRO A 1 2.77 0.64 8.76
N LEU A 2 3.18 1.87 8.37
CA LEU A 2 3.68 2.18 7.02
C LEU A 2 4.97 1.45 6.64
N ALA A 3 5.88 1.22 7.61
CA ALA A 3 7.11 0.47 7.38
C ALA A 3 6.81 -1.00 7.04
N GLN A 4 5.78 -1.58 7.61
CA GLN A 4 5.35 -2.95 7.36
C GLN A 4 4.64 -3.10 6.00
N TYR A 5 3.85 -2.09 5.62
CA TYR A 5 3.31 -1.99 4.27
C TYR A 5 4.43 -1.90 3.22
N ARG A 6 5.47 -1.07 3.47
CA ARG A 6 6.64 -0.98 2.59
C ARG A 6 7.42 -2.28 2.50
N ALA A 7 7.46 -3.08 3.56
CA ALA A 7 8.08 -4.41 3.54
C ALA A 7 7.27 -5.42 2.69
N LEU A 8 5.95 -5.26 2.62
CA LEU A 8 5.09 -6.07 1.74
C LEU A 8 5.27 -5.68 0.27
N MET A 9 5.47 -4.40 0.02
CA MET A 9 5.77 -3.84 -1.29
C MET A 9 7.27 -3.88 -1.61
N GLN A 10 7.98 -4.95 -1.21
CA GLN A 10 9.45 -5.10 -1.31
C GLN A 10 10.05 -5.11 -2.71
N THR A 11 9.24 -4.99 -3.73
CA THR A 11 9.71 -4.27 -4.91
C THR A 11 9.37 -2.79 -4.66
N PRO A 12 10.35 -1.91 -4.42
CA PRO A 12 10.08 -0.53 -4.71
C PRO A 12 9.48 -0.53 -6.13
N PRO A 13 8.35 0.17 -6.42
CA PRO A 13 8.00 0.43 -7.80
C PRO A 13 9.33 0.83 -8.41
N LYS A 14 9.77 0.23 -9.54
CA LYS A 14 11.06 0.53 -10.15
C LYS A 14 11.15 2.04 -10.13
N THR A 15 11.71 2.58 -9.07
CA THR A 15 11.81 4.02 -8.88
C THR A 15 12.81 4.40 -9.93
N GLN A 16 12.30 4.84 -11.07
CA GLN A 16 13.11 5.40 -12.15
C GLN A 16 13.83 6.66 -11.63
N GLY A 17 13.93 6.79 -10.30
CA GLY A 17 14.53 7.89 -9.58
C GLY A 17 15.84 7.53 -8.90
N ILE A 18 16.65 8.55 -8.64
CA ILE A 18 17.91 8.46 -7.89
C ILE A 18 17.77 9.26 -6.61
N GLY A 19 18.04 8.61 -5.47
CA GLY A 19 17.96 9.21 -4.14
C GLY A 19 19.33 9.55 -3.56
N PHE A 20 19.44 10.72 -2.94
CA PHE A 20 20.63 11.17 -2.21
C PHE A 20 20.25 11.46 -0.75
N LYS A 21 21.01 10.95 0.20
CA LYS A 21 20.87 11.37 1.60
C LYS A 21 21.22 12.85 1.72
N ARG A 22 20.37 13.61 2.40
CA ARG A 22 20.52 15.07 2.54
C ARG A 22 21.87 15.46 3.12
N ASP A 23 22.18 14.92 4.30
CA ASP A 23 23.38 15.29 5.04
C ASP A 23 24.65 15.04 4.23
N TRP A 24 24.67 13.90 3.51
CA TRP A 24 25.76 13.58 2.61
C TRP A 24 25.85 14.57 1.44
N LEU A 25 24.71 14.91 0.82
CA LEU A 25 24.67 15.84 -0.30
C LEU A 25 25.09 17.26 0.13
N VAL A 26 24.64 17.74 1.28
CA VAL A 26 24.98 19.07 1.82
C VAL A 26 26.45 19.15 2.18
N ALA A 27 27.08 18.08 2.66
CA ALA A 27 28.51 18.04 2.99
C ALA A 27 29.43 18.14 1.76
N LEU A 28 28.91 17.90 0.56
CA LEU A 28 29.72 17.99 -0.66
C LEU A 28 29.93 19.45 -1.10
N PRO A 29 31.08 19.79 -1.70
CA PRO A 29 31.29 21.05 -2.39
C PRO A 29 30.23 21.30 -3.47
N VAL A 30 29.80 22.56 -3.64
CA VAL A 30 28.74 22.96 -4.60
C VAL A 30 29.03 22.45 -6.02
N ALA A 31 30.28 22.49 -6.46
CA ALA A 31 30.67 22.01 -7.78
C ALA A 31 30.39 20.50 -7.96
N LEU A 32 30.64 19.69 -6.93
CA LEU A 32 30.36 18.27 -6.94
C LEU A 32 28.84 17.98 -6.90
N ARG A 33 28.08 18.74 -6.12
CA ARG A 33 26.60 18.64 -6.10
C ARG A 33 26.02 18.90 -7.50
N LYS A 34 26.45 19.95 -8.18
CA LYS A 34 26.02 20.25 -9.55
C LYS A 34 26.32 19.11 -10.52
N ARG A 35 27.52 18.53 -10.43
CA ARG A 35 27.91 17.40 -11.25
C ARG A 35 27.06 16.16 -10.95
N LEU A 36 26.76 15.88 -9.69
CA LEU A 36 25.90 14.78 -9.27
C LEU A 36 24.47 14.94 -9.80
N TRP A 37 23.89 16.13 -9.70
CA TRP A 37 22.55 16.38 -10.24
C TRP A 37 22.49 16.15 -11.74
N ARG A 38 23.52 16.55 -12.48
CA ARG A 38 23.62 16.31 -13.92
C ARG A 38 23.71 14.82 -14.23
N LEU A 39 24.58 14.09 -13.56
CA LEU A 39 24.72 12.64 -13.75
C LEU A 39 23.43 11.90 -13.36
N ALA A 40 22.75 12.34 -12.31
CA ALA A 40 21.47 11.78 -11.90
C ALA A 40 20.39 12.04 -12.96
N GLN A 41 20.32 13.25 -13.52
CA GLN A 41 19.42 13.56 -14.64
C GLN A 41 19.67 12.63 -15.83
N ASP A 42 20.90 12.51 -16.29
CA ASP A 42 21.28 11.67 -17.43
C ASP A 42 20.90 10.21 -17.18
N LYS A 43 21.14 9.73 -15.95
CA LYS A 43 20.81 8.36 -15.55
C LYS A 43 19.32 8.11 -15.51
N VAL A 44 18.52 9.02 -14.90
CA VAL A 44 17.07 8.89 -14.84
C VAL A 44 16.46 8.93 -16.24
N LEU A 45 16.88 9.88 -17.07
CA LEU A 45 16.39 9.99 -18.45
C LEU A 45 16.74 8.77 -19.32
N SER A 46 17.88 8.13 -19.07
CA SER A 46 18.26 6.91 -19.79
C SER A 46 17.38 5.69 -19.48
N THR A 47 16.67 5.71 -18.36
CA THR A 47 15.78 4.61 -17.93
C THR A 47 14.34 4.77 -18.42
N LEU A 48 13.99 5.95 -18.97
CA LEU A 48 12.65 6.21 -19.46
C LEU A 48 12.39 5.51 -20.80
N PRO A 49 11.22 4.87 -20.98
CA PRO A 49 10.89 4.13 -22.20
C PRO A 49 10.74 5.06 -23.41
N ASN A 50 10.26 6.28 -23.21
CA ASN A 50 10.14 7.30 -24.24
C ASN A 50 11.28 8.31 -24.08
N LYS A 51 12.38 8.10 -24.78
CA LYS A 51 13.43 9.13 -24.87
C LYS A 51 12.81 10.36 -25.52
N ALA A 52 12.77 11.47 -24.79
CA ALA A 52 12.39 12.74 -25.40
C ALA A 52 13.36 13.04 -26.54
N ASP A 53 12.84 13.42 -27.73
CA ASP A 53 13.66 13.78 -28.89
C ASP A 53 14.64 14.90 -28.59
N LYS A 54 14.40 15.66 -27.54
CA LYS A 54 15.24 16.74 -27.05
C LYS A 54 15.34 16.74 -25.54
N VAL A 55 16.54 16.51 -25.03
CA VAL A 55 16.85 16.63 -23.59
C VAL A 55 17.42 18.02 -23.32
N TRP A 56 16.76 18.74 -22.42
CA TRP A 56 17.21 20.07 -21.99
C TRP A 56 18.20 19.93 -20.83
N PRO A 57 19.41 20.50 -20.93
CA PRO A 57 20.35 20.48 -19.81
C PRO A 57 19.85 21.30 -18.64
N LEU A 58 20.31 20.94 -17.43
CA LEU A 58 20.11 21.80 -16.26
C LEU A 58 20.93 23.08 -16.45
N GLU A 59 20.25 24.23 -16.31
CA GLU A 59 20.84 25.56 -16.39
C GLU A 59 21.14 26.16 -15.02
N SER A 60 21.76 27.32 -14.96
CA SER A 60 22.14 27.99 -13.72
C SER A 60 20.96 28.23 -12.77
N CYS A 61 19.78 28.57 -13.30
CA CYS A 61 18.55 28.75 -12.52
C CYS A 61 18.09 27.45 -11.85
N HIS A 62 18.18 26.33 -12.56
CA HIS A 62 17.84 25.01 -12.02
C HIS A 62 18.78 24.60 -10.90
N TYR A 63 20.09 24.84 -11.06
CA TYR A 63 21.06 24.58 -10.00
C TYR A 63 20.84 25.46 -8.78
N ALA A 64 20.52 26.75 -8.96
CA ALA A 64 20.19 27.64 -7.87
C ALA A 64 18.94 27.17 -7.09
N ALA A 65 17.92 26.73 -7.83
CA ALA A 65 16.71 26.14 -7.23
C ALA A 65 17.00 24.84 -6.47
N LEU A 66 17.83 23.96 -7.02
CA LEU A 66 18.26 22.71 -6.37
C LEU A 66 19.06 22.97 -5.10
N GLU A 67 19.97 23.94 -5.10
CA GLU A 67 20.73 24.34 -3.91
C GLU A 67 19.80 24.90 -2.82
N ALA A 68 18.91 25.81 -3.19
CA ALA A 68 17.92 26.34 -2.25
C ALA A 68 17.02 25.24 -1.70
N PHE A 69 16.57 24.31 -2.53
CA PHE A 69 15.73 23.19 -2.14
C PHE A 69 16.45 22.20 -1.23
N THR A 70 17.74 21.95 -1.48
CA THR A 70 18.56 21.04 -0.67
C THR A 70 18.79 21.59 0.74
N THR A 71 18.87 22.92 0.89
CA THR A 71 19.09 23.59 2.18
C THR A 71 17.79 23.94 2.90
N ALA A 72 16.68 24.14 2.17
CA ALA A 72 15.39 24.53 2.74
C ALA A 72 14.67 23.35 3.43
N ALA A 73 14.14 23.59 4.62
CA ALA A 73 13.40 22.57 5.39
C ALA A 73 11.92 22.41 4.97
N ASN A 74 11.36 23.29 4.14
CA ASN A 74 9.91 23.49 4.03
C ASN A 74 9.29 23.12 2.68
N SER A 75 10.05 22.83 1.64
CA SER A 75 9.51 22.49 0.32
C SER A 75 9.46 20.99 0.11
N LYS A 76 8.29 20.46 -0.27
CA LYS A 76 8.11 19.02 -0.46
C LYS A 76 8.46 18.55 -1.87
N LEU A 77 8.44 19.44 -2.86
CA LEU A 77 8.59 19.09 -4.27
C LEU A 77 9.14 20.28 -5.05
N LEU A 78 10.12 20.03 -5.92
CA LEU A 78 10.70 20.99 -6.85
C LEU A 78 10.57 20.42 -8.28
N PRO A 79 9.74 21.02 -9.15
CA PRO A 79 9.71 20.64 -10.56
C PRO A 79 10.98 21.08 -11.28
N LEU A 80 11.44 20.27 -12.23
CA LEU A 80 12.61 20.51 -13.09
C LEU A 80 12.25 20.36 -14.56
N VAL A 81 13.21 20.67 -15.44
CA VAL A 81 13.07 20.42 -16.88
C VAL A 81 12.97 18.92 -17.20
N ASN A 82 12.58 18.58 -18.44
CA ASN A 82 12.45 17.20 -18.92
C ASN A 82 11.44 16.36 -18.14
N ASN A 83 10.39 16.98 -17.62
CA ASN A 83 9.40 16.29 -16.78
C ASN A 83 10.03 15.55 -15.59
N LEU A 84 11.08 16.12 -15.03
CA LEU A 84 11.70 15.64 -13.80
C LEU A 84 11.25 16.49 -12.61
N GLN A 85 11.36 15.91 -11.44
CA GLN A 85 11.12 16.61 -10.18
C GLN A 85 12.08 16.12 -9.10
N VAL A 86 12.37 16.97 -8.13
CA VAL A 86 13.04 16.56 -6.89
C VAL A 86 12.03 16.57 -5.75
N ARG A 87 12.00 15.50 -5.01
CA ARG A 87 11.07 15.33 -3.90
C ARG A 87 11.80 14.94 -2.62
N TRP A 88 11.38 15.54 -1.53
CA TRP A 88 11.75 15.11 -0.21
C TRP A 88 10.94 13.90 0.25
N GLN A 89 11.63 12.86 0.69
CA GLN A 89 11.01 11.74 1.37
C GLN A 89 11.92 11.30 2.51
N GLN A 90 11.49 11.54 3.74
CA GLN A 90 12.33 11.37 4.92
C GLN A 90 13.61 12.21 4.78
N ASP A 91 14.79 11.65 4.96
CA ASP A 91 16.08 12.33 4.80
C ASP A 91 16.71 12.15 3.41
N ILE A 92 15.91 11.72 2.42
CA ILE A 92 16.38 11.44 1.05
C ILE A 92 15.74 12.42 0.07
N LEU A 93 16.57 13.04 -0.74
CA LEU A 93 16.18 13.80 -1.92
C LEU A 93 16.14 12.87 -3.12
N TRP A 94 14.96 12.68 -3.70
CA TRP A 94 14.74 11.86 -4.88
C TRP A 94 14.63 12.72 -6.13
N LEU A 95 15.52 12.51 -7.10
CA LEU A 95 15.33 12.98 -8.46
C LEU A 95 14.57 11.89 -9.22
N GLU A 96 13.40 12.22 -9.70
CA GLU A 96 12.48 11.26 -10.34
C GLU A 96 11.71 11.94 -11.47
N PRO A 97 11.16 11.19 -12.43
CA PRO A 97 10.24 11.74 -13.43
C PRO A 97 9.00 12.32 -12.74
N SER A 98 8.57 13.51 -13.13
CA SER A 98 7.38 14.18 -12.56
C SER A 98 6.08 13.39 -12.80
N HIS A 99 6.09 12.49 -13.77
CA HIS A 99 4.97 11.61 -14.11
C HIS A 99 5.17 10.16 -13.68
N SER A 100 6.25 9.83 -12.97
CA SER A 100 6.51 8.43 -12.57
C SER A 100 5.43 7.88 -11.64
N PHE A 101 4.68 8.75 -10.97
CA PHE A 101 3.50 8.35 -10.20
C PHE A 101 2.18 8.62 -10.93
N GLN A 102 2.09 9.66 -11.78
CA GLN A 102 0.88 9.90 -12.56
C GLN A 102 0.74 8.95 -13.77
N GLY A 103 1.84 8.48 -14.33
CA GLY A 103 1.82 7.48 -15.41
C GLY A 103 1.43 6.09 -14.90
N ILE A 104 1.90 5.69 -13.73
CA ILE A 104 1.50 4.45 -13.06
C ILE A 104 0.07 4.58 -12.47
N LEU A 105 -0.33 5.80 -12.10
CA LEU A 105 -1.68 6.07 -11.58
C LEU A 105 -2.72 6.32 -12.67
N LYS A 106 -2.30 6.63 -13.91
CA LYS A 106 -3.24 6.72 -15.05
C LYS A 106 -3.46 5.41 -15.77
N GLU A 107 -2.52 4.47 -15.72
CA GLU A 107 -2.90 3.07 -15.80
C GLU A 107 -3.55 2.75 -14.47
N GLU A 108 -4.86 2.87 -14.41
CA GLU A 108 -5.68 2.44 -13.29
C GLU A 108 -5.18 1.08 -12.87
N LEU A 109 -4.51 1.01 -11.72
CA LEU A 109 -4.07 -0.28 -11.19
C LEU A 109 -5.32 -1.14 -11.14
N PRO A 110 -5.45 -2.16 -12.00
CA PRO A 110 -6.72 -2.80 -12.25
C PRO A 110 -7.28 -3.35 -10.94
N ILE A 111 -8.59 -3.22 -10.79
CA ILE A 111 -9.31 -3.90 -9.71
C ILE A 111 -9.09 -5.39 -9.94
N GLN A 112 -8.34 -6.03 -9.07
CA GLN A 112 -8.17 -7.46 -9.14
C GLN A 112 -9.25 -8.11 -8.29
N THR A 113 -10.25 -8.67 -8.95
CA THR A 113 -11.34 -9.42 -8.31
C THR A 113 -11.05 -10.91 -8.44
N VAL A 114 -11.17 -11.62 -7.33
CA VAL A 114 -11.14 -13.07 -7.29
C VAL A 114 -12.54 -13.54 -6.93
N GLU A 115 -13.20 -14.19 -7.90
CA GLU A 115 -14.43 -14.90 -7.64
C GLU A 115 -14.11 -16.19 -6.89
N LEU A 116 -14.80 -16.41 -5.78
CA LEU A 116 -14.60 -17.60 -4.96
C LEU A 116 -15.45 -18.73 -5.51
N SER A 117 -14.81 -19.87 -5.78
CA SER A 117 -15.51 -21.09 -6.12
C SER A 117 -16.40 -21.58 -4.96
N ALA A 118 -17.40 -22.38 -5.24
CA ALA A 118 -18.25 -22.99 -4.21
C ALA A 118 -17.41 -23.71 -3.15
N THR A 119 -16.36 -24.44 -3.57
CA THR A 119 -15.45 -25.15 -2.67
C THR A 119 -14.66 -24.21 -1.75
N GLN A 120 -14.24 -23.04 -2.24
CA GLN A 120 -13.53 -22.03 -1.43
C GLN A 120 -14.48 -21.37 -0.42
N ILE A 121 -15.69 -21.10 -0.83
CA ILE A 121 -16.76 -20.60 0.05
C ILE A 121 -17.06 -21.63 1.14
N ASP A 122 -17.17 -22.92 0.78
CA ASP A 122 -17.40 -24.01 1.72
C ASP A 122 -16.25 -24.17 2.73
N ILE A 123 -15.01 -23.95 2.30
CA ILE A 123 -13.85 -23.92 3.21
C ILE A 123 -14.01 -22.80 4.25
N LEU A 124 -14.38 -21.60 3.81
CA LEU A 124 -14.61 -20.47 4.71
C LEU A 124 -15.80 -20.72 5.65
N HIS A 125 -16.87 -21.35 5.19
CA HIS A 125 -17.99 -21.77 6.03
C HIS A 125 -17.57 -22.84 7.05
N LYS A 126 -16.71 -23.79 6.67
CA LYS A 126 -16.14 -24.77 7.60
C LYS A 126 -15.30 -24.10 8.67
N PHE A 127 -14.61 -23.00 8.37
CA PHE A 127 -13.89 -22.20 9.39
C PHE A 127 -14.87 -21.68 10.45
N SER A 128 -16.05 -21.19 10.03
CA SER A 128 -17.09 -20.76 10.96
C SER A 128 -17.72 -21.94 11.72
N ALA A 129 -18.02 -23.04 11.05
CA ALA A 129 -18.64 -24.21 11.65
C ALA A 129 -17.71 -24.95 12.63
N SER A 130 -16.41 -25.06 12.32
CA SER A 130 -15.43 -25.60 13.28
C SER A 130 -15.26 -24.67 14.47
N ALA A 131 -15.64 -23.41 14.31
CA ALA A 131 -15.72 -22.43 15.37
C ALA A 131 -16.87 -22.71 16.36
N LEU A 132 -17.94 -23.38 15.94
CA LEU A 132 -19.14 -23.63 16.76
C LEU A 132 -19.13 -24.98 17.49
N LYS A 133 -18.26 -25.92 17.14
CA LYS A 133 -18.22 -27.27 17.76
C LYS A 133 -17.06 -27.43 18.72
N SER A 134 -17.40 -27.47 20.00
CA SER A 134 -16.79 -28.21 21.12
C SER A 134 -15.31 -28.01 21.49
N GLU A 135 -15.11 -27.82 22.77
CA GLU A 135 -13.87 -27.62 23.53
C GLU A 135 -12.85 -28.80 23.51
N THR A 136 -13.14 -29.91 22.85
CA THR A 136 -12.35 -31.14 22.97
C THR A 136 -11.89 -31.80 21.66
N ALA A 137 -12.21 -31.23 20.51
CA ALA A 137 -11.71 -31.79 19.25
C ALA A 137 -10.35 -31.19 18.93
N LYS A 138 -9.29 -32.03 18.91
CA LYS A 138 -8.02 -31.73 18.24
C LYS A 138 -8.35 -31.13 16.85
N VAL A 139 -7.95 -29.89 16.64
CA VAL A 139 -8.03 -29.24 15.34
C VAL A 139 -7.14 -30.04 14.39
N GLU A 140 -7.78 -30.93 13.64
CA GLU A 140 -7.09 -31.58 12.52
C GLU A 140 -6.62 -30.48 11.57
N SER A 141 -5.31 -30.44 11.43
CA SER A 141 -4.47 -29.71 10.47
C SER A 141 -5.20 -28.72 9.56
N SER A 142 -5.14 -27.48 9.94
CA SER A 142 -5.01 -26.26 9.16
C SER A 142 -5.59 -26.28 7.76
N SER A 143 -6.90 -26.26 7.64
CA SER A 143 -7.50 -25.78 6.38
C SER A 143 -7.07 -24.32 6.21
N THR A 144 -6.30 -24.03 5.18
CA THR A 144 -5.83 -22.71 4.82
C THR A 144 -6.37 -22.38 3.45
N LEU A 145 -6.96 -21.21 3.29
CA LEU A 145 -7.33 -20.71 1.96
C LEU A 145 -6.34 -19.62 1.57
N GLU A 146 -5.70 -19.78 0.43
CA GLU A 146 -4.80 -18.76 -0.14
C GLU A 146 -5.42 -18.16 -1.38
N LEU A 147 -5.44 -16.85 -1.45
CA LEU A 147 -5.86 -16.07 -2.61
C LEU A 147 -4.69 -15.25 -3.11
N LEU A 148 -4.37 -15.37 -4.39
CA LEU A 148 -3.27 -14.67 -5.02
C LEU A 148 -3.80 -13.43 -5.75
N PHE A 149 -3.10 -12.31 -5.54
CA PHE A 149 -3.33 -11.05 -6.23
C PHE A 149 -2.03 -10.63 -6.94
N PRO A 150 -1.72 -11.26 -8.11
CA PRO A 150 -0.44 -11.07 -8.80
C PRO A 150 -0.15 -9.63 -9.20
N LEU A 151 -1.16 -8.88 -9.64
CA LEU A 151 -1.02 -7.46 -10.02
C LEU A 151 -0.67 -6.56 -8.82
N ARG A 152 -0.81 -7.07 -7.61
CA ARG A 152 -0.45 -6.39 -6.36
C ARG A 152 0.75 -7.03 -5.67
N HIS A 153 1.37 -8.04 -6.29
CA HIS A 153 2.44 -8.84 -5.72
C HIS A 153 2.12 -9.31 -4.29
N MET A 154 0.86 -9.70 -4.07
CA MET A 154 0.34 -9.99 -2.75
C MET A 154 -0.46 -11.28 -2.72
N LYS A 155 -0.27 -12.02 -1.63
CA LYS A 155 -1.07 -13.19 -1.28
C LYS A 155 -1.84 -12.89 0.01
N LEU A 156 -3.11 -13.27 0.06
CA LEU A 156 -3.91 -13.27 1.27
C LEU A 156 -4.14 -14.70 1.73
N THR A 157 -3.81 -14.96 2.97
CA THR A 157 -3.98 -16.28 3.61
C THR A 157 -5.06 -16.17 4.67
N PHE A 158 -6.09 -17.01 4.54
CA PHE A 158 -7.22 -17.10 5.47
C PHE A 158 -7.06 -18.37 6.30
N LYS A 159 -7.22 -18.25 7.62
CA LYS A 159 -7.17 -19.39 8.56
C LYS A 159 -8.21 -19.23 9.66
N ALA A 160 -8.81 -20.36 10.07
CA ALA A 160 -9.54 -20.40 11.33
C ALA A 160 -8.55 -20.57 12.48
N GLU A 161 -8.56 -19.68 13.44
CA GLU A 161 -7.68 -19.78 14.59
C GLU A 161 -8.32 -19.15 15.84
N PRO A 162 -7.93 -19.57 17.05
CA PRO A 162 -8.32 -18.85 18.26
C PRO A 162 -7.64 -17.48 18.31
N ILE A 163 -8.30 -16.50 18.90
CA ILE A 163 -7.65 -15.23 19.25
C ILE A 163 -6.68 -15.51 20.38
N SER A 164 -5.41 -15.66 20.07
CA SER A 164 -4.43 -16.03 21.09
C SER A 164 -3.45 -14.94 21.47
N GLN A 165 -3.24 -13.93 20.63
CA GLN A 165 -2.23 -12.90 20.88
C GLN A 165 -2.53 -11.58 20.14
N ARG A 166 -1.70 -10.55 20.39
CA ARG A 166 -1.75 -9.28 19.64
C ARG A 166 -1.64 -9.56 18.13
N PRO A 167 -2.47 -8.88 17.32
CA PRO A 167 -2.39 -9.05 15.87
C PRO A 167 -0.97 -8.75 15.37
N GLU A 168 -0.46 -9.69 14.59
CA GLU A 168 0.78 -9.49 13.85
C GLU A 168 0.62 -8.36 12.82
N PRO A 169 1.72 -7.72 12.45
CA PRO A 169 1.71 -6.82 11.32
C PRO A 169 1.15 -7.52 10.07
N LEU A 170 0.29 -6.83 9.32
CA LEU A 170 -0.34 -7.37 8.12
C LEU A 170 -1.27 -8.56 8.36
N LYS A 171 -1.78 -8.68 9.57
CA LYS A 171 -2.78 -9.67 9.97
C LYS A 171 -3.94 -9.00 10.68
N ILE A 172 -5.15 -9.41 10.34
CA ILE A 172 -6.37 -8.98 11.02
C ILE A 172 -7.18 -10.21 11.42
N TRP A 173 -8.00 -10.05 12.45
CA TRP A 173 -8.98 -11.05 12.87
C TRP A 173 -10.38 -10.50 12.62
N ILE A 174 -11.15 -11.27 11.85
CA ILE A 174 -12.49 -10.88 11.43
C ILE A 174 -13.55 -11.76 12.07
N ASP A 175 -14.73 -11.18 12.25
CA ASP A 175 -15.94 -11.87 12.68
C ASP A 175 -16.42 -12.79 11.55
N PRO A 176 -16.41 -14.12 11.72
CA PRO A 176 -16.80 -15.05 10.67
C PRO A 176 -18.24 -14.86 10.20
N GLU A 177 -19.17 -14.58 11.11
CA GLU A 177 -20.60 -14.48 10.80
C GLU A 177 -20.86 -13.30 9.86
N HIS A 178 -20.39 -12.13 10.22
CA HIS A 178 -20.57 -10.93 9.40
C HIS A 178 -19.85 -11.04 8.06
N PHE A 179 -18.62 -11.52 8.06
CA PHE A 179 -17.83 -11.68 6.85
C PHE A 179 -18.48 -12.67 5.87
N LEU A 180 -18.93 -13.83 6.35
CA LEU A 180 -19.55 -14.85 5.51
C LEU A 180 -20.91 -14.44 4.99
N ALA A 181 -21.67 -13.66 5.79
CA ALA A 181 -22.95 -13.10 5.34
C ALA A 181 -22.75 -12.14 4.16
N GLU A 182 -21.75 -11.26 4.24
CA GLU A 182 -21.42 -10.35 3.12
C GLU A 182 -20.80 -11.07 1.93
N LEU A 183 -19.95 -12.06 2.18
CA LEU A 183 -19.35 -12.88 1.13
C LEU A 183 -20.42 -13.72 0.38
N GLY A 184 -21.42 -14.25 1.10
CA GLY A 184 -22.54 -15.00 0.50
C GLY A 184 -23.36 -14.17 -0.48
N LYS A 185 -23.49 -12.86 -0.22
CA LYS A 185 -24.16 -11.92 -1.13
C LYS A 185 -23.33 -11.58 -2.37
N ASN A 186 -22.04 -11.40 -2.22
CA ASN A 186 -21.15 -10.85 -3.24
C ASN A 186 -20.34 -11.91 -3.98
N ARG A 187 -20.07 -13.07 -3.38
CA ARG A 187 -19.28 -14.20 -3.88
C ARG A 187 -17.88 -13.85 -4.40
N SER A 188 -17.39 -12.66 -4.10
CA SER A 188 -16.11 -12.20 -4.61
C SER A 188 -15.37 -11.34 -3.58
N LEU A 189 -14.05 -11.45 -3.59
CA LEU A 189 -13.15 -10.56 -2.91
C LEU A 189 -12.34 -9.80 -3.94
N SER A 190 -12.14 -8.53 -3.70
CA SER A 190 -11.30 -7.71 -4.58
C SER A 190 -10.21 -7.00 -3.81
N VAL A 191 -9.06 -6.84 -4.47
CA VAL A 191 -8.00 -5.96 -4.01
C VAL A 191 -7.85 -4.85 -5.03
N ARG A 192 -8.05 -3.62 -4.59
CA ARG A 192 -8.05 -2.44 -5.45
C ARG A 192 -7.38 -1.23 -4.78
N SER A 193 -7.10 -0.23 -5.58
CA SER A 193 -6.80 1.12 -5.09
C SER A 193 -8.05 1.82 -4.55
N ARG A 194 -7.85 2.92 -3.84
CA ARG A 194 -8.96 3.76 -3.39
C ARG A 194 -9.73 4.36 -4.57
N LEU A 195 -11.02 4.49 -4.38
CA LEU A 195 -11.91 5.20 -5.29
C LEU A 195 -12.40 6.51 -4.64
N PRO A 196 -12.79 7.51 -5.46
CA PRO A 196 -13.47 8.68 -4.96
C PRO A 196 -14.74 8.28 -4.21
N GLY A 197 -14.91 8.80 -3.00
CA GLY A 197 -16.10 8.50 -2.21
C GLY A 197 -15.95 7.32 -1.24
N ASP A 198 -14.89 6.53 -1.30
CA ASP A 198 -14.65 5.44 -0.35
C ASP A 198 -14.77 5.88 1.10
N ARG A 199 -15.54 5.11 1.84
CA ARG A 199 -15.80 5.29 3.27
C ARG A 199 -15.65 3.96 4.00
N PHE A 200 -15.24 4.03 5.26
CA PHE A 200 -15.19 2.86 6.14
C PHE A 200 -15.23 3.32 7.60
N PHE A 201 -15.45 2.40 8.50
CA PHE A 201 -15.41 2.63 9.93
C PHE A 201 -14.10 2.08 10.50
N PRO A 202 -13.03 2.88 10.63
CA PRO A 202 -11.73 2.39 11.06
C PRO A 202 -11.79 1.85 12.50
N ALA A 203 -11.13 0.74 12.73
CA ALA A 203 -11.02 0.10 14.04
C ALA A 203 -10.62 1.10 15.15
N GLY A 204 -11.43 1.16 16.21
CA GLY A 204 -11.25 2.11 17.30
C GLY A 204 -11.60 3.56 16.95
N GLY A 205 -12.25 3.81 15.83
CA GLY A 205 -12.82 5.11 15.47
C GLY A 205 -14.16 5.36 16.14
N GLN A 206 -14.69 6.58 15.98
CA GLN A 206 -16.01 6.97 16.51
C GLN A 206 -17.15 6.83 15.48
N GLY A 207 -16.86 6.32 14.29
CA GLY A 207 -17.84 6.14 13.22
C GLY A 207 -17.23 6.12 11.83
N THR A 208 -18.11 6.04 10.84
CA THR A 208 -17.75 5.99 9.43
C THR A 208 -17.15 7.30 8.95
N GLN A 209 -16.01 7.26 8.29
CA GLN A 209 -15.36 8.42 7.70
C GLN A 209 -14.91 8.18 6.26
N LYS A 210 -14.64 9.26 5.53
CA LYS A 210 -14.04 9.18 4.19
C LYS A 210 -12.63 8.64 4.29
N LEU A 211 -12.30 7.64 3.48
CA LEU A 211 -10.95 7.04 3.42
C LEU A 211 -9.86 8.09 3.18
N LYS A 212 -10.13 9.09 2.30
CA LYS A 212 -9.21 10.22 2.08
C LYS A 212 -8.83 10.95 3.37
N LYS A 213 -9.83 11.23 4.24
CA LYS A 213 -9.61 11.91 5.52
C LYS A 213 -8.79 11.04 6.47
N TYR A 214 -9.10 9.75 6.54
CA TYR A 214 -8.36 8.79 7.35
C TYR A 214 -6.88 8.71 6.94
N LEU A 215 -6.59 8.52 5.63
CA LEU A 215 -5.22 8.44 5.12
C LEU A 215 -4.42 9.73 5.34
N LEU A 216 -5.08 10.89 5.29
CA LEU A 216 -4.47 12.17 5.64
C LEU A 216 -4.09 12.20 7.13
N GLY A 217 -4.98 11.78 8.01
CA GLY A 217 -4.71 11.68 9.46
C GLY A 217 -3.59 10.69 9.79
N CYS A 218 -3.46 9.61 9.03
CA CYS A 218 -2.34 8.67 9.13
C CYS A 218 -1.03 9.19 8.52
N GLN A 219 -1.01 10.42 8.01
CA GLN A 219 0.15 11.04 7.33
C GLN A 219 0.70 10.22 6.16
N VAL A 220 -0.18 9.46 5.48
CA VAL A 220 0.20 8.73 4.27
C VAL A 220 0.52 9.76 3.18
N PRO A 221 1.72 9.72 2.56
CA PRO A 221 2.07 10.61 1.47
C PRO A 221 1.06 10.50 0.31
N GLN A 222 0.78 11.62 -0.35
CA GLN A 222 -0.27 11.67 -1.40
C GLN A 222 -0.03 10.66 -2.51
N ASN A 223 1.22 10.48 -2.92
CA ASN A 223 1.67 9.54 -3.94
C ASN A 223 1.55 8.06 -3.52
N GLU A 224 1.50 7.77 -2.22
CA GLU A 224 1.34 6.40 -1.71
C GLU A 224 -0.14 6.02 -1.51
N ARG A 225 -1.06 6.99 -1.40
CA ARG A 225 -2.47 6.73 -1.07
C ARG A 225 -3.19 5.90 -2.11
N ASP A 226 -2.85 6.09 -3.38
CA ASP A 226 -3.47 5.37 -4.49
C ASP A 226 -2.81 4.00 -4.73
N LEU A 227 -1.64 3.75 -4.12
CA LEU A 227 -0.95 2.47 -4.17
C LEU A 227 -1.40 1.51 -3.06
N LEU A 228 -2.00 2.03 -1.98
CA LEU A 228 -2.46 1.19 -0.86
C LEU A 228 -3.49 0.16 -1.34
N PRO A 229 -3.23 -1.14 -1.11
CA PRO A 229 -4.21 -2.16 -1.44
C PRO A 229 -5.35 -2.13 -0.43
N LEU A 230 -6.56 -2.11 -0.95
CA LEU A 230 -7.80 -2.19 -0.19
C LEU A 230 -8.42 -3.55 -0.43
N LEU A 231 -8.58 -4.35 0.61
CA LEU A 231 -9.37 -5.57 0.55
C LEU A 231 -10.85 -5.21 0.69
N CYS A 232 -11.64 -5.61 -0.29
CA CYS A 232 -13.07 -5.35 -0.34
C CYS A 232 -13.87 -6.63 -0.59
N CYS A 233 -15.10 -6.65 -0.06
CA CYS A 233 -16.13 -7.64 -0.39
C CYS A 233 -17.31 -6.88 -1.00
N GLY A 234 -17.51 -6.99 -2.31
CA GLY A 234 -18.45 -6.15 -3.03
C GLY A 234 -18.16 -4.66 -2.79
N PRO A 235 -19.16 -3.87 -2.34
CA PRO A 235 -18.98 -2.45 -2.06
C PRO A 235 -18.28 -2.16 -0.71
N HIS A 236 -18.13 -3.17 0.15
CA HIS A 236 -17.64 -2.99 1.51
C HIS A 236 -16.11 -3.08 1.58
N LEU A 237 -15.50 -2.02 2.11
CA LEU A 237 -14.07 -2.01 2.42
C LEU A 237 -13.84 -2.75 3.73
N ILE A 238 -13.17 -3.90 3.67
CA ILE A 238 -12.85 -4.73 4.84
C ILE A 238 -11.57 -4.23 5.52
N TRP A 239 -10.53 -3.99 4.73
CA TRP A 239 -9.21 -3.70 5.28
C TRP A 239 -8.39 -2.80 4.38
N VAL A 240 -7.84 -1.73 4.95
CA VAL A 240 -6.73 -0.98 4.34
C VAL A 240 -5.47 -1.73 4.72
N VAL A 241 -4.94 -2.54 3.80
CA VAL A 241 -3.84 -3.48 4.10
C VAL A 241 -2.62 -2.74 4.66
N GLY A 242 -2.13 -3.23 5.80
CA GLY A 242 -1.02 -2.60 6.52
C GLY A 242 -1.42 -1.41 7.40
N LEU A 243 -2.69 -1.02 7.42
CA LEU A 243 -3.23 0.02 8.31
C LEU A 243 -4.35 -0.57 9.17
N LYS A 244 -5.58 -0.10 9.02
CA LYS A 244 -6.72 -0.54 9.83
C LYS A 244 -7.77 -1.26 9.00
N ALA A 245 -8.43 -2.21 9.63
CA ALA A 245 -9.64 -2.84 9.12
C ALA A 245 -10.87 -2.03 9.49
N ASP A 246 -11.96 -2.29 8.79
CA ASP A 246 -13.27 -1.77 9.16
C ASP A 246 -13.76 -2.45 10.43
N GLN A 247 -14.25 -1.65 11.38
CA GLN A 247 -14.68 -2.10 12.70
C GLN A 247 -15.82 -3.12 12.63
N THR A 248 -16.69 -3.03 11.61
CA THR A 248 -17.85 -3.93 11.46
C THR A 248 -17.44 -5.36 11.13
N PHE A 249 -16.29 -5.54 10.49
CA PHE A 249 -15.75 -6.85 10.13
C PHE A 249 -14.83 -7.43 11.20
N LEU A 250 -14.38 -6.64 12.17
CA LEU A 250 -13.45 -7.13 13.17
C LEU A 250 -14.13 -8.07 14.17
N ALA A 251 -13.35 -9.02 14.62
CA ALA A 251 -13.74 -9.90 15.73
C ALA A 251 -14.14 -9.09 16.97
N LYS A 252 -15.23 -9.50 17.60
CA LYS A 252 -15.76 -8.85 18.79
C LYS A 252 -15.00 -9.28 20.05
N PRO A 253 -14.95 -8.44 21.09
CA PRO A 253 -14.40 -8.85 22.38
C PRO A 253 -15.09 -10.11 22.89
N GLY A 254 -14.31 -11.09 23.34
CA GLY A 254 -14.82 -12.38 23.85
C GLY A 254 -15.06 -13.45 22.79
N GLN A 255 -14.95 -13.16 21.51
CA GLN A 255 -14.92 -14.23 20.49
C GLN A 255 -13.68 -15.08 20.65
N THR A 256 -13.86 -16.39 20.77
CA THR A 256 -12.75 -17.35 20.91
C THR A 256 -12.23 -17.84 19.58
N LYS A 257 -13.04 -17.75 18.53
CA LYS A 257 -12.74 -18.28 17.20
C LYS A 257 -13.02 -17.22 16.13
N VAL A 258 -12.05 -17.02 15.28
CA VAL A 258 -12.07 -15.97 14.25
C VAL A 258 -11.47 -16.49 12.95
N ILE A 259 -11.73 -15.80 11.87
CA ILE A 259 -10.95 -15.95 10.64
C ILE A 259 -9.84 -14.91 10.66
N SER A 260 -8.59 -15.36 10.65
CA SER A 260 -7.47 -14.45 10.42
C SER A 260 -7.26 -14.26 8.92
N ILE A 261 -6.95 -13.04 8.53
CA ILE A 261 -6.50 -12.69 7.18
C ILE A 261 -5.10 -12.12 7.32
N GLN A 262 -4.14 -12.79 6.70
CA GLN A 262 -2.75 -12.37 6.67
C GLN A 262 -2.34 -12.02 5.25
N ALA A 263 -1.75 -10.85 5.07
CA ALA A 263 -1.16 -10.43 3.81
C ALA A 263 0.34 -10.72 3.81
N SER A 264 0.85 -11.25 2.71
CA SER A 264 2.27 -11.51 2.48
C SER A 264 2.64 -11.23 1.01
N PRO A 265 3.90 -10.94 0.69
CA PRO A 265 4.36 -10.89 -0.70
C PRO A 265 4.23 -12.28 -1.36
N ILE A 266 4.10 -12.27 -2.71
CA ILE A 266 4.17 -13.47 -3.55
C ILE A 266 5.61 -13.79 -3.84
#